data_750cb671621bfdcc151c9f6fb7cf5cb2
#
_entry.id   750cb671621bfdcc151c9f6fb7cf5cb2
#
_cell.length_a   1.000
_cell.length_b   1.000
_cell.length_c   1.000
_cell.angle_alpha   90.00
_cell.angle_beta   90.00
_cell.angle_gamma   90.00
#
_symmetry.space_group_name_H-M   'P 1'
#
loop_
_entity.id
_entity.type
_entity.pdbx_description
1 polymer ?
#
loop_
_entity_poly.entity_id
_entity_poly.type
_entity_poly.pdbx_seq_one_letter_code
_entity_poly.pdbx_strand_id
1 'polypeptide(L)'
;MTIELQRPERRNALNSQLVEELREAFLKAGDGTVRAIVLTGQGTAFCAGADLSGDAFAADYPDRLVELHRIMDLTLIPVIGAINGPAIGAGLQLAMQCDLRVVAPDAFFQFPTSKYGLALDNWSIRRLSSLVGHGRARAMLLAAEKLTADTALQTGMANRIGTLADAQAWATEIAGLAPLAIQHAKRVLNDDGSIEQPEPEHKELFDKAWGSQDVIEAQVARIEKRPPKFQGA
;
A
#
# COMPACT_ATOMS: atom_id res chain seq x y z
N MET A 1 15.99 3.94 11.15
CA MET A 1 14.82 4.70 11.65
C MET A 1 13.59 3.80 11.59
N THR A 2 12.70 3.82 12.59
CA THR A 2 11.40 3.12 12.51
C THR A 2 10.30 4.18 12.43
N ILE A 3 9.38 4.01 11.47
CA ILE A 3 8.15 4.80 11.30
C ILE A 3 7.00 3.87 11.66
N GLU A 4 6.17 4.26 12.62
CA GLU A 4 5.05 3.46 13.10
C GLU A 4 3.73 4.22 12.90
N LEU A 5 2.77 3.60 12.19
CA LEU A 5 1.41 4.12 12.07
C LEU A 5 0.70 3.97 13.42
N GLN A 6 0.22 5.07 14.01
CA GLN A 6 -0.28 5.11 15.38
C GLN A 6 -1.78 5.50 15.47
N ARG A 7 -2.63 4.73 14.78
CA ARG A 7 -4.11 4.77 14.91
C ARG A 7 -4.69 3.37 15.12
N PRO A 8 -4.24 2.61 16.16
CA PRO A 8 -4.62 1.20 16.33
C PRO A 8 -6.13 1.00 16.53
N GLU A 9 -6.84 1.96 17.12
CA GLU A 9 -8.30 1.96 17.30
C GLU A 9 -9.07 1.98 15.97
N ARG A 10 -8.43 2.45 14.90
CA ARG A 10 -8.92 2.45 13.51
C ARG A 10 -8.14 1.48 12.62
N ARG A 11 -7.38 0.55 13.24
CA ARG A 11 -6.50 -0.39 12.52
C ARG A 11 -5.56 0.34 11.53
N ASN A 12 -5.05 1.47 11.94
CA ASN A 12 -4.16 2.35 11.17
C ASN A 12 -4.74 2.79 9.82
N ALA A 13 -6.07 2.96 9.73
CA ALA A 13 -6.70 3.51 8.54
C ALA A 13 -6.20 4.94 8.27
N LEU A 14 -5.89 5.22 7.00
CA LEU A 14 -5.30 6.47 6.55
C LEU A 14 -6.38 7.55 6.45
N ASN A 15 -6.27 8.56 7.28
CA ASN A 15 -6.93 9.86 7.12
C ASN A 15 -5.91 10.90 6.64
N SER A 16 -6.36 12.10 6.28
CA SER A 16 -5.48 13.18 5.80
C SER A 16 -4.36 13.51 6.77
N GLN A 17 -4.62 13.49 8.09
CA GLN A 17 -3.61 13.75 9.11
C GLN A 17 -2.50 12.69 9.08
N LEU A 18 -2.84 11.39 9.12
CA LEU A 18 -1.85 10.31 9.12
C LEU A 18 -1.05 10.27 7.82
N VAL A 19 -1.69 10.58 6.67
CA VAL A 19 -1.00 10.71 5.38
C VAL A 19 0.05 11.83 5.44
N GLU A 20 -0.30 12.99 6.02
CA GLU A 20 0.63 14.12 6.14
C GLU A 20 1.78 13.82 7.12
N GLU A 21 1.47 13.27 8.29
CA GLU A 21 2.49 12.87 9.27
C GLU A 21 3.48 11.84 8.68
N LEU A 22 2.97 10.90 7.88
CA LEU A 22 3.80 9.90 7.19
C LEU A 22 4.68 10.56 6.13
N ARG A 23 4.12 11.50 5.35
CA ARG A 23 4.86 12.31 4.38
C ARG A 23 6.02 13.06 5.05
N GLU A 24 5.75 13.76 6.15
CA GLU A 24 6.77 14.48 6.91
C GLU A 24 7.87 13.56 7.47
N ALA A 25 7.49 12.36 7.95
CA ALA A 25 8.44 11.38 8.46
C ALA A 25 9.41 10.90 7.36
N PHE A 26 8.93 10.67 6.13
CA PHE A 26 9.78 10.32 5.00
C PHE A 26 10.68 11.47 4.56
N LEU A 27 10.18 12.70 4.53
CA LEU A 27 10.98 13.89 4.21
C LEU A 27 12.10 14.10 5.24
N LYS A 28 11.78 13.96 6.52
CA LYS A 28 12.75 14.06 7.61
C LYS A 28 13.84 12.98 7.53
N ALA A 29 13.47 11.75 7.12
CA ALA A 29 14.45 10.68 6.93
C ALA A 29 15.50 11.02 5.85
N GLY A 30 15.14 11.88 4.91
CA GLY A 30 16.01 12.30 3.80
C GLY A 30 17.15 13.27 4.18
N ASP A 31 17.34 13.59 5.46
CA ASP A 31 18.40 14.52 5.94
C ASP A 31 19.85 14.00 5.82
N GLY A 32 20.00 12.76 5.35
CA GLY A 32 21.30 12.10 5.12
C GLY A 32 21.83 11.27 6.30
N THR A 33 21.16 11.27 7.44
CA THR A 33 21.58 10.48 8.63
C THR A 33 20.99 9.08 8.64
N VAL A 34 19.81 8.89 7.99
CA VAL A 34 19.08 7.61 7.94
C VAL A 34 19.60 6.73 6.81
N ARG A 35 19.97 5.49 7.12
CA ARG A 35 20.50 4.51 6.18
C ARG A 35 19.50 3.42 5.77
N ALA A 36 18.46 3.21 6.58
CA ALA A 36 17.34 2.32 6.30
C ALA A 36 16.12 2.75 7.11
N ILE A 37 14.92 2.54 6.56
CA ILE A 37 13.63 2.81 7.21
C ILE A 37 12.93 1.48 7.43
N VAL A 38 12.34 1.30 8.61
CA VAL A 38 11.33 0.24 8.88
C VAL A 38 9.98 0.91 9.02
N LEU A 39 9.00 0.51 8.21
CA LEU A 39 7.61 0.98 8.30
C LEU A 39 6.74 -0.13 8.88
N THR A 40 5.97 0.18 9.93
CA THR A 40 5.08 -0.79 10.59
C THR A 40 3.79 -0.12 11.07
N GLY A 41 2.84 -0.92 11.56
CA GLY A 41 1.62 -0.43 12.20
C GLY A 41 1.53 -0.84 13.67
N GLN A 42 1.03 0.05 14.53
CA GLN A 42 0.75 -0.29 15.91
C GLN A 42 -0.47 -1.22 16.01
N GLY A 43 -0.44 -2.17 16.95
CA GLY A 43 -1.57 -3.06 17.23
C GLY A 43 -1.69 -4.24 16.28
N THR A 44 -2.92 -4.58 15.87
CA THR A 44 -3.25 -5.85 15.19
C THR A 44 -3.31 -5.76 13.67
N ALA A 45 -3.06 -4.60 13.08
CA ALA A 45 -3.05 -4.40 11.64
C ALA A 45 -1.85 -3.56 11.22
N PHE A 46 -1.33 -3.83 10.04
CA PHE A 46 -0.40 -2.90 9.41
C PHE A 46 -1.15 -1.63 9.01
N CYS A 47 -2.13 -1.74 8.13
CA CYS A 47 -3.00 -0.63 7.73
C CYS A 47 -4.26 -1.15 7.04
N ALA A 48 -5.43 -0.73 7.51
CA ALA A 48 -6.74 -1.17 6.99
C ALA A 48 -7.20 -0.41 5.73
N GLY A 49 -6.37 0.48 5.17
CA GLY A 49 -6.68 1.26 3.98
C GLY A 49 -7.12 2.69 4.28
N ALA A 50 -7.76 3.34 3.32
CA ALA A 50 -8.32 4.67 3.50
C ALA A 50 -9.42 4.68 4.56
N ASP A 51 -9.48 5.73 5.40
CA ASP A 51 -10.52 5.89 6.41
C ASP A 51 -11.83 6.34 5.75
N LEU A 52 -12.63 5.34 5.32
CA LEU A 52 -13.92 5.57 4.65
C LEU A 52 -15.02 6.15 5.57
N SER A 53 -14.75 6.32 6.86
CA SER A 53 -15.66 7.01 7.81
C SER A 53 -15.29 8.46 8.04
N GLY A 54 -14.11 8.89 7.55
CA GLY A 54 -13.56 10.22 7.70
C GLY A 54 -13.46 10.98 6.37
N ASP A 55 -12.33 11.62 6.17
CA ASP A 55 -12.04 12.52 5.07
C ASP A 55 -11.46 11.86 3.81
N ALA A 56 -11.48 10.52 3.72
CA ALA A 56 -10.99 9.80 2.53
C ALA A 56 -11.73 10.16 1.21
N PHE A 57 -12.91 10.75 1.34
CA PHE A 57 -13.68 11.30 0.21
C PHE A 57 -13.54 12.83 0.08
N ALA A 58 -12.69 13.49 0.90
CA ALA A 58 -12.36 14.89 0.69
C ALA A 58 -11.65 15.06 -0.66
N ALA A 59 -11.91 16.18 -1.33
CA ALA A 59 -11.45 16.41 -2.70
C ALA A 59 -9.92 16.34 -2.87
N ASP A 60 -9.15 16.67 -1.82
CA ASP A 60 -7.69 16.71 -1.83
C ASP A 60 -7.01 15.43 -1.28
N TYR A 61 -7.78 14.49 -0.74
CA TYR A 61 -7.22 13.24 -0.17
C TYR A 61 -6.50 12.37 -1.21
N PRO A 62 -7.05 12.15 -2.42
CA PRO A 62 -6.35 11.38 -3.45
C PRO A 62 -4.99 12.00 -3.81
N ASP A 63 -4.93 13.33 -3.96
CA ASP A 63 -3.70 14.04 -4.33
C ASP A 63 -2.63 13.90 -3.22
N ARG A 64 -3.02 13.99 -1.95
CA ARG A 64 -2.14 13.78 -0.79
C ARG A 64 -1.58 12.36 -0.77
N LEU A 65 -2.41 11.36 -1.06
CA LEU A 65 -1.96 9.97 -1.10
C LEU A 65 -0.99 9.72 -2.25
N VAL A 66 -1.26 10.29 -3.43
CA VAL A 66 -0.36 10.25 -4.59
C VAL A 66 0.98 10.90 -4.26
N GLU A 67 0.98 12.06 -3.62
CA GLU A 67 2.22 12.76 -3.21
C GLU A 67 3.02 11.93 -2.19
N LEU A 68 2.37 11.31 -1.22
CA LEU A 68 3.03 10.38 -0.29
C LEU A 68 3.69 9.22 -1.04
N HIS A 69 2.98 8.58 -1.96
CA HIS A 69 3.52 7.49 -2.76
C HIS A 69 4.72 7.94 -3.57
N ARG A 70 4.65 9.14 -4.17
CA ARG A 70 5.76 9.73 -4.91
C ARG A 70 7.00 9.94 -4.04
N ILE A 71 6.84 10.46 -2.83
CA ILE A 71 7.95 10.66 -1.88
C ILE A 71 8.58 9.31 -1.49
N MET A 72 7.77 8.30 -1.22
CA MET A 72 8.25 6.95 -0.91
C MET A 72 9.00 6.32 -2.08
N ASP A 73 8.55 6.55 -3.31
CA ASP A 73 9.19 6.03 -4.51
C ASP A 73 10.51 6.74 -4.84
N LEU A 74 10.55 8.05 -4.61
CA LEU A 74 11.73 8.87 -4.88
C LEU A 74 12.82 8.78 -3.80
N THR A 75 12.48 8.34 -2.59
CA THR A 75 13.50 8.19 -1.54
C THR A 75 14.55 7.15 -1.95
N LEU A 76 15.81 7.51 -1.82
CA LEU A 76 16.94 6.61 -2.08
C LEU A 76 17.29 5.72 -0.87
N ILE A 77 16.59 5.90 0.25
CA ILE A 77 16.76 5.11 1.47
C ILE A 77 15.95 3.82 1.34
N PRO A 78 16.53 2.64 1.56
CA PRO A 78 15.78 1.39 1.54
C PRO A 78 14.71 1.36 2.64
N VAL A 79 13.49 0.96 2.27
CA VAL A 79 12.33 0.88 3.13
C VAL A 79 11.94 -0.59 3.31
N ILE A 80 11.92 -1.06 4.55
CA ILE A 80 11.49 -2.41 4.93
C ILE A 80 10.11 -2.30 5.58
N GLY A 81 9.08 -2.88 4.97
CA GLY A 81 7.78 -3.04 5.59
C GLY A 81 7.79 -4.18 6.60
N ALA A 82 7.56 -3.89 7.87
CA ALA A 82 7.27 -4.88 8.90
C ALA A 82 5.74 -5.03 8.98
N ILE A 83 5.21 -5.97 8.20
CA ILE A 83 3.76 -6.15 8.01
C ILE A 83 3.23 -7.02 9.16
N ASN A 84 2.88 -6.35 10.25
CA ASN A 84 2.48 -6.98 11.52
C ASN A 84 1.05 -7.53 11.54
N GLY A 85 0.27 -7.34 10.48
CA GLY A 85 -1.12 -7.77 10.34
C GLY A 85 -1.70 -7.39 9.00
N PRO A 86 -3.04 -7.35 8.85
CA PRO A 86 -3.70 -7.03 7.58
C PRO A 86 -3.21 -5.72 6.94
N ALA A 87 -2.91 -5.78 5.63
CA ALA A 87 -2.61 -4.65 4.77
C ALA A 87 -3.66 -4.61 3.64
N ILE A 88 -4.59 -3.63 3.69
CA ILE A 88 -5.80 -3.62 2.86
C ILE A 88 -5.91 -2.29 2.09
N GLY A 89 -6.28 -2.33 0.81
CA GLY A 89 -6.50 -1.13 -0.01
C GLY A 89 -5.28 -0.21 -0.01
N ALA A 90 -5.42 1.06 0.41
CA ALA A 90 -4.31 1.99 0.54
C ALA A 90 -3.20 1.49 1.50
N GLY A 91 -3.54 0.62 2.47
CA GLY A 91 -2.54 -0.05 3.29
C GLY A 91 -1.71 -1.08 2.52
N LEU A 92 -2.32 -1.79 1.56
CA LEU A 92 -1.58 -2.64 0.64
C LEU A 92 -0.72 -1.79 -0.32
N GLN A 93 -1.20 -0.64 -0.78
CA GLN A 93 -0.38 0.30 -1.55
C GLN A 93 0.88 0.72 -0.78
N LEU A 94 0.76 1.10 0.52
CA LEU A 94 1.93 1.38 1.37
C LEU A 94 2.88 0.18 1.49
N ALA A 95 2.34 -1.04 1.66
CA ALA A 95 3.15 -2.25 1.73
C ALA A 95 3.90 -2.52 0.40
N MET A 96 3.29 -2.22 -0.76
CA MET A 96 3.92 -2.35 -2.08
C MET A 96 4.97 -1.27 -2.37
N GLN A 97 4.87 -0.11 -1.70
CA GLN A 97 5.90 0.94 -1.79
C GLN A 97 7.17 0.60 -0.99
N CYS A 98 7.09 -0.28 -0.03
CA CYS A 98 8.29 -0.78 0.63
C CYS A 98 9.14 -1.58 -0.36
N ASP A 99 10.47 -1.45 -0.29
CA ASP A 99 11.40 -2.22 -1.11
C ASP A 99 11.38 -3.70 -0.72
N LEU A 100 11.38 -3.94 0.58
CA LEU A 100 11.40 -5.29 1.19
C LEU A 100 10.27 -5.42 2.21
N ARG A 101 9.80 -6.65 2.45
CA ARG A 101 8.71 -6.94 3.39
C ARG A 101 9.03 -8.14 4.26
N VAL A 102 9.00 -7.92 5.58
CA VAL A 102 8.96 -8.97 6.61
C VAL A 102 7.51 -9.07 7.08
N VAL A 103 6.89 -10.21 6.95
CA VAL A 103 5.44 -10.39 7.10
C VAL A 103 5.13 -11.31 8.25
N ALA A 104 4.27 -10.89 9.17
CA ALA A 104 3.82 -11.74 10.27
C ALA A 104 3.00 -12.94 9.73
N PRO A 105 3.09 -14.13 10.37
CA PRO A 105 2.42 -15.34 9.86
C PRO A 105 0.91 -15.18 9.63
N ASP A 106 0.23 -14.40 10.48
CA ASP A 106 -1.22 -14.18 10.40
C ASP A 106 -1.61 -12.96 9.54
N ALA A 107 -0.64 -12.26 8.98
CA ALA A 107 -0.90 -11.13 8.10
C ALA A 107 -1.44 -11.58 6.74
N PHE A 108 -2.17 -10.69 6.09
CA PHE A 108 -2.64 -10.90 4.72
C PHE A 108 -2.72 -9.57 3.97
N PHE A 109 -2.74 -9.66 2.65
CA PHE A 109 -2.89 -8.55 1.74
C PHE A 109 -4.21 -8.66 0.97
N GLN A 110 -4.88 -7.53 0.70
CA GLN A 110 -6.14 -7.55 -0.03
C GLN A 110 -6.44 -6.21 -0.72
N PHE A 111 -6.96 -6.28 -1.94
CA PHE A 111 -7.64 -5.17 -2.60
C PHE A 111 -9.13 -5.49 -2.74
N PRO A 112 -9.98 -5.11 -1.78
CA PRO A 112 -11.43 -5.40 -1.85
C PRO A 112 -12.19 -4.36 -2.69
N THR A 113 -11.54 -3.67 -3.62
CA THR A 113 -12.08 -2.53 -4.38
C THR A 113 -13.31 -2.90 -5.19
N SER A 114 -13.34 -4.08 -5.82
CA SER A 114 -14.52 -4.60 -6.53
C SER A 114 -15.75 -4.81 -5.63
N LYS A 115 -15.56 -4.99 -4.30
CA LYS A 115 -16.64 -5.06 -3.32
C LYS A 115 -17.22 -3.70 -2.93
N TYR A 116 -16.49 -2.63 -3.26
CA TYR A 116 -16.85 -1.25 -2.93
C TYR A 116 -17.11 -0.39 -4.17
N GLY A 117 -17.18 -0.99 -5.36
CA GLY A 117 -17.38 -0.26 -6.62
C GLY A 117 -16.22 0.67 -6.98
N LEU A 118 -15.04 0.49 -6.37
CA LEU A 118 -13.88 1.35 -6.55
C LEU A 118 -12.93 0.79 -7.61
N ALA A 119 -12.28 1.67 -8.36
CA ALA A 119 -11.17 1.33 -9.25
C ALA A 119 -9.82 1.70 -8.62
N LEU A 120 -8.79 0.93 -8.96
CA LEU A 120 -7.40 1.24 -8.62
C LEU A 120 -6.71 1.94 -9.79
N ASP A 121 -5.75 2.80 -9.44
CA ASP A 121 -4.85 3.42 -10.39
C ASP A 121 -3.94 2.40 -11.08
N ASN A 122 -3.35 2.79 -12.21
CA ASN A 122 -2.50 1.92 -13.02
C ASN A 122 -1.26 1.45 -12.27
N TRP A 123 -0.64 2.32 -11.47
CA TRP A 123 0.53 1.95 -10.67
C TRP A 123 0.20 0.77 -9.74
N SER A 124 -0.90 0.86 -8.98
CA SER A 124 -1.31 -0.20 -8.05
C SER A 124 -1.52 -1.55 -8.75
N ILE A 125 -2.16 -1.54 -9.92
CA ILE A 125 -2.44 -2.77 -10.69
C ILE A 125 -1.14 -3.36 -11.26
N ARG A 126 -0.29 -2.54 -11.87
CA ARG A 126 0.97 -2.97 -12.47
C ARG A 126 1.96 -3.44 -11.40
N ARG A 127 2.11 -2.66 -10.31
CA ARG A 127 2.98 -3.00 -9.19
C ARG A 127 2.57 -4.29 -8.49
N LEU A 128 1.26 -4.49 -8.24
CA LEU A 128 0.76 -5.75 -7.72
C LEU A 128 1.12 -6.91 -8.65
N SER A 129 0.86 -6.76 -9.96
CA SER A 129 1.14 -7.80 -10.96
C SER A 129 2.62 -8.16 -11.02
N SER A 130 3.53 -7.17 -10.86
CA SER A 130 4.98 -7.42 -10.81
C SER A 130 5.41 -8.18 -9.56
N LEU A 131 4.75 -7.93 -8.41
CA LEU A 131 5.10 -8.56 -7.13
C LEU A 131 4.53 -9.98 -6.96
N VAL A 132 3.32 -10.26 -7.48
CA VAL A 132 2.63 -11.55 -7.23
C VAL A 132 2.38 -12.36 -8.50
N GLY A 133 2.75 -11.84 -9.66
CA GLY A 133 2.44 -12.41 -10.98
C GLY A 133 0.98 -12.17 -11.41
N HIS A 134 0.74 -12.14 -12.71
CA HIS A 134 -0.55 -11.80 -13.30
C HIS A 134 -1.72 -12.68 -12.84
N GLY A 135 -1.49 -13.98 -12.65
CA GLY A 135 -2.54 -14.92 -12.24
C GLY A 135 -3.09 -14.58 -10.86
N ARG A 136 -2.19 -14.36 -9.88
CA ARG A 136 -2.57 -14.02 -8.52
C ARG A 136 -3.14 -12.60 -8.43
N ALA A 137 -2.56 -11.65 -9.15
CA ALA A 137 -3.09 -10.30 -9.21
C ALA A 137 -4.54 -10.27 -9.70
N ARG A 138 -4.91 -11.06 -10.73
CA ARG A 138 -6.29 -11.18 -11.22
C ARG A 138 -7.24 -11.73 -10.13
N ALA A 139 -6.85 -12.75 -9.39
CA ALA A 139 -7.65 -13.28 -8.29
C ALA A 139 -7.89 -12.24 -7.19
N MET A 140 -6.84 -11.47 -6.82
CA MET A 140 -6.94 -10.41 -5.83
C MET A 140 -7.81 -9.23 -6.31
N LEU A 141 -7.71 -8.84 -7.58
CA LEU A 141 -8.40 -7.64 -8.10
C LEU A 141 -9.82 -7.95 -8.55
N LEU A 142 -10.04 -9.06 -9.28
CA LEU A 142 -11.35 -9.37 -9.87
C LEU A 142 -12.27 -10.10 -8.89
N ALA A 143 -11.70 -10.98 -8.04
CA ALA A 143 -12.47 -11.75 -7.06
C ALA A 143 -12.30 -11.24 -5.62
N ALA A 144 -11.50 -10.18 -5.41
CA ALA A 144 -11.16 -9.64 -4.09
C ALA A 144 -10.61 -10.71 -3.11
N GLU A 145 -9.85 -11.68 -3.63
CA GLU A 145 -9.21 -12.69 -2.81
C GLU A 145 -8.13 -12.11 -1.91
N LYS A 146 -7.93 -12.76 -0.76
CA LYS A 146 -6.81 -12.46 0.14
C LYS A 146 -5.56 -13.19 -0.32
N LEU A 147 -4.42 -12.52 -0.19
CA LEU A 147 -3.10 -13.12 -0.29
C LEU A 147 -2.57 -13.35 1.13
N THR A 148 -2.45 -14.60 1.55
CA THR A 148 -1.91 -14.97 2.87
C THR A 148 -0.40 -14.75 2.94
N ALA A 149 0.19 -14.70 4.15
CA ALA A 149 1.62 -14.56 4.35
C ALA A 149 2.42 -15.66 3.62
N ASP A 150 1.98 -16.92 3.70
CA ASP A 150 2.64 -18.04 3.02
C ASP A 150 2.62 -17.88 1.49
N THR A 151 1.47 -17.50 0.93
CA THR A 151 1.37 -17.27 -0.51
C THR A 151 2.17 -16.03 -0.92
N ALA A 152 2.22 -15.00 -0.09
CA ALA A 152 3.04 -13.81 -0.31
C ALA A 152 4.54 -14.16 -0.36
N LEU A 153 5.00 -15.07 0.51
CA LEU A 153 6.38 -15.57 0.46
C LEU A 153 6.65 -16.37 -0.83
N GLN A 154 5.72 -17.24 -1.23
CA GLN A 154 5.86 -18.05 -2.45
C GLN A 154 5.89 -17.21 -3.73
N THR A 155 5.20 -16.09 -3.76
CA THR A 155 5.12 -15.19 -4.93
C THR A 155 6.22 -14.13 -4.96
N GLY A 156 6.96 -13.92 -3.87
CA GLY A 156 7.96 -12.85 -3.74
C GLY A 156 7.38 -11.52 -3.23
N MET A 157 6.08 -11.43 -2.98
CA MET A 157 5.48 -10.27 -2.30
C MET A 157 6.06 -10.11 -0.88
N ALA A 158 6.23 -11.19 -0.12
CA ALA A 158 7.00 -11.21 1.11
C ALA A 158 8.42 -11.73 0.85
N ASN A 159 9.41 -11.09 1.45
CA ASN A 159 10.80 -11.55 1.39
C ASN A 159 11.13 -12.51 2.55
N ARG A 160 10.50 -12.28 3.72
CA ARG A 160 10.68 -13.09 4.94
C ARG A 160 9.36 -13.18 5.70
N ILE A 161 9.14 -14.28 6.40
CA ILE A 161 8.14 -14.37 7.47
C ILE A 161 8.86 -14.01 8.77
N GLY A 162 8.25 -13.14 9.60
CA GLY A 162 8.88 -12.67 10.83
C GLY A 162 8.13 -11.52 11.49
N THR A 163 8.80 -10.88 12.41
CA THR A 163 8.30 -9.84 13.30
C THR A 163 8.91 -8.47 13.00
N LEU A 164 8.48 -7.44 13.73
CA LEU A 164 9.13 -6.12 13.69
C LEU A 164 10.62 -6.20 14.06
N ALA A 165 10.99 -7.04 15.06
CA ALA A 165 12.38 -7.20 15.46
C ALA A 165 13.24 -7.78 14.33
N ASP A 166 12.71 -8.75 13.56
CA ASP A 166 13.39 -9.32 12.39
C ASP A 166 13.59 -8.27 11.29
N ALA A 167 12.58 -7.40 11.05
CA ALA A 167 12.70 -6.30 10.11
C ALA A 167 13.75 -5.26 10.55
N GLN A 168 13.82 -4.93 11.84
CA GLN A 168 14.81 -4.01 12.40
C GLN A 168 16.23 -4.57 12.33
N ALA A 169 16.38 -5.87 12.62
CA ALA A 169 17.66 -6.56 12.47
C ALA A 169 18.14 -6.51 11.01
N TRP A 170 17.24 -6.81 10.07
CA TRP A 170 17.56 -6.74 8.64
C TRP A 170 17.85 -5.31 8.16
N ALA A 171 17.13 -4.31 8.65
CA ALA A 171 17.43 -2.91 8.37
C ALA A 171 18.83 -2.51 8.87
N THR A 172 19.27 -3.05 10.00
CA THR A 172 20.62 -2.83 10.55
C THR A 172 21.69 -3.46 9.64
N GLU A 173 21.47 -4.69 9.16
CA GLU A 173 22.34 -5.34 8.18
C GLU A 173 22.48 -4.49 6.91
N ILE A 174 21.33 -4.05 6.33
CA ILE A 174 21.30 -3.24 5.11
C ILE A 174 21.99 -1.89 5.31
N ALA A 175 21.80 -1.26 6.47
CA ALA A 175 22.46 0.02 6.80
C ALA A 175 23.99 -0.08 6.83
N GLY A 176 24.55 -1.28 7.03
CA GLY A 176 25.99 -1.57 6.97
C GLY A 176 26.54 -1.75 5.54
N LEU A 177 25.67 -1.88 4.53
CA LEU A 177 26.07 -2.09 3.14
C LEU A 177 26.42 -0.76 2.44
N ALA A 178 27.01 -0.86 1.23
CA ALA A 178 27.44 0.30 0.42
C ALA A 178 26.23 1.13 -0.06
N PRO A 179 26.02 2.37 0.43
CA PRO A 179 24.81 3.14 0.18
C PRO A 179 24.60 3.49 -1.29
N LEU A 180 25.63 3.89 -1.99
CA LEU A 180 25.52 4.30 -3.40
C LEU A 180 25.08 3.13 -4.29
N ALA A 181 25.55 1.91 -3.99
CA ALA A 181 25.11 0.72 -4.72
C ALA A 181 23.63 0.41 -4.48
N ILE A 182 23.16 0.54 -3.21
CA ILE A 182 21.75 0.37 -2.85
C ILE A 182 20.88 1.43 -3.53
N GLN A 183 21.28 2.70 -3.47
CA GLN A 183 20.57 3.82 -4.07
C GLN A 183 20.40 3.64 -5.58
N HIS A 184 21.47 3.25 -6.28
CA HIS A 184 21.44 2.97 -7.70
C HIS A 184 20.47 1.80 -8.00
N ALA A 185 20.62 0.68 -7.30
CA ALA A 185 19.76 -0.49 -7.50
C ALA A 185 18.28 -0.17 -7.26
N LYS A 186 17.95 0.52 -6.15
CA LYS A 186 16.60 0.95 -5.84
C LYS A 186 16.04 1.85 -6.94
N ARG A 187 16.82 2.84 -7.40
CA ARG A 187 16.36 3.76 -8.44
C ARG A 187 16.02 3.05 -9.74
N VAL A 188 16.87 2.12 -10.17
CA VAL A 188 16.63 1.33 -11.38
C VAL A 188 15.45 0.37 -11.23
N LEU A 189 15.30 -0.27 -10.05
CA LEU A 189 14.18 -1.17 -9.77
C LEU A 189 12.82 -0.45 -9.70
N ASN A 190 12.81 0.83 -9.28
CA ASN A 190 11.60 1.65 -9.23
C ASN A 190 11.25 2.25 -10.61
N ASP A 191 12.17 2.25 -11.56
CA ASP A 191 11.91 2.64 -12.96
C ASP A 191 11.39 1.42 -13.76
N ASP A 192 10.28 0.87 -13.32
CA ASP A 192 9.68 -0.37 -13.85
C ASP A 192 8.50 -0.12 -14.83
N GLY A 193 8.29 1.13 -15.22
CA GLY A 193 7.17 1.56 -16.09
C GLY A 193 5.81 1.62 -15.39
N SER A 194 5.73 1.31 -14.09
CA SER A 194 4.46 1.34 -13.37
C SER A 194 3.93 2.77 -13.14
N ILE A 195 4.83 3.78 -13.19
CA ILE A 195 4.51 5.21 -13.02
C ILE A 195 4.12 5.88 -14.36
N GLU A 196 4.23 5.18 -15.49
CA GLU A 196 3.83 5.73 -16.78
C GLU A 196 2.37 6.21 -16.78
N GLN A 197 2.12 7.28 -17.55
CA GLN A 197 0.77 7.79 -17.74
C GLN A 197 -0.17 6.67 -18.23
N PRO A 198 -1.38 6.55 -17.65
CA PRO A 198 -2.33 5.56 -18.11
C PRO A 198 -2.75 5.84 -19.56
N GLU A 199 -2.96 4.78 -20.33
CA GLU A 199 -3.63 4.91 -21.63
C GLU A 199 -5.00 5.60 -21.45
N PRO A 200 -5.45 6.41 -22.43
CA PRO A 200 -6.72 7.14 -22.32
C PRO A 200 -7.91 6.25 -21.95
N GLU A 201 -7.99 5.04 -22.51
CA GLU A 201 -9.04 4.06 -22.19
C GLU A 201 -8.99 3.62 -20.71
N HIS A 202 -7.79 3.44 -20.16
CA HIS A 202 -7.65 3.05 -18.74
C HIS A 202 -8.15 4.17 -17.82
N LYS A 203 -7.83 5.44 -18.20
CA LYS A 203 -8.30 6.60 -17.44
C LYS A 203 -9.82 6.75 -17.53
N GLU A 204 -10.41 6.57 -18.70
CA GLU A 204 -11.86 6.63 -18.89
C GLU A 204 -12.59 5.59 -18.03
N LEU A 205 -12.12 4.34 -18.01
CA LEU A 205 -12.67 3.26 -17.18
C LEU A 205 -12.52 3.55 -15.69
N PHE A 206 -11.39 4.12 -15.28
CA PHE A 206 -11.17 4.55 -13.90
C PHE A 206 -12.16 5.65 -13.48
N ASP A 207 -12.25 6.72 -14.27
CA ASP A 207 -13.14 7.85 -14.02
C ASP A 207 -14.61 7.40 -13.98
N LYS A 208 -15.00 6.51 -14.91
CA LYS A 208 -16.34 5.93 -14.96
C LYS A 208 -16.66 5.12 -13.69
N ALA A 209 -15.72 4.32 -13.20
CA ALA A 209 -15.94 3.54 -11.98
C ALA A 209 -16.14 4.45 -10.77
N TRP A 210 -15.29 5.46 -10.58
CA TRP A 210 -15.40 6.41 -9.48
C TRP A 210 -16.62 7.33 -9.55
N GLY A 211 -17.08 7.67 -10.74
CA GLY A 211 -18.30 8.47 -10.98
C GLY A 211 -19.60 7.66 -10.97
N SER A 212 -19.55 6.34 -10.76
CA SER A 212 -20.72 5.46 -10.88
C SER A 212 -21.65 5.51 -9.67
N GLN A 213 -22.92 5.13 -9.89
CA GLN A 213 -23.87 4.90 -8.81
C GLN A 213 -23.47 3.73 -7.90
N ASP A 214 -22.66 2.81 -8.39
CA ASP A 214 -22.18 1.66 -7.63
C ASP A 214 -21.28 2.06 -6.44
N VAL A 215 -20.52 3.17 -6.55
CA VAL A 215 -19.76 3.74 -5.42
C VAL A 215 -20.71 4.25 -4.33
N ILE A 216 -21.80 4.93 -4.71
CA ILE A 216 -22.80 5.44 -3.77
C ILE A 216 -23.53 4.28 -3.11
N GLU A 217 -23.98 3.29 -3.90
CA GLU A 217 -24.62 2.08 -3.39
C GLU A 217 -23.73 1.33 -2.39
N ALA A 218 -22.43 1.21 -2.67
CA ALA A 218 -21.50 0.56 -1.74
C ALA A 218 -21.40 1.29 -0.40
N GLN A 219 -21.41 2.63 -0.40
CA GLN A 219 -21.42 3.43 0.83
C GLN A 219 -22.72 3.26 1.61
N VAL A 220 -23.86 3.33 0.93
CA VAL A 220 -25.19 3.14 1.54
C VAL A 220 -25.31 1.74 2.13
N ALA A 221 -24.99 0.71 1.35
CA ALA A 221 -25.04 -0.68 1.78
C ALA A 221 -24.16 -0.96 3.01
N ARG A 222 -22.98 -0.30 3.09
CA ARG A 222 -22.09 -0.38 4.26
C ARG A 222 -22.73 0.23 5.50
N ILE A 223 -23.37 1.41 5.38
CA ILE A 223 -24.08 2.07 6.49
C ILE A 223 -25.26 1.19 6.96
N GLU A 224 -26.03 0.65 6.02
CA GLU A 224 -27.19 -0.21 6.26
C GLU A 224 -26.83 -1.66 6.64
N LYS A 225 -25.51 -2.00 6.63
CA LYS A 225 -24.99 -3.36 6.94
C LYS A 225 -25.62 -4.47 6.09
N ARG A 226 -25.85 -4.20 4.81
CA ARG A 226 -26.37 -5.15 3.82
C ARG A 226 -25.38 -5.35 2.66
N PRO A 227 -25.52 -6.42 1.87
CA PRO A 227 -24.80 -6.55 0.60
C PRO A 227 -25.20 -5.43 -0.38
N PRO A 228 -24.21 -4.84 -1.13
CA PRO A 228 -24.50 -3.89 -2.18
C PRO A 228 -25.15 -4.58 -3.40
N LYS A 229 -25.91 -3.81 -4.18
CA LYS A 229 -26.55 -4.25 -5.43
C LYS A 229 -26.03 -3.40 -6.58
N PHE A 230 -24.94 -3.81 -7.17
CA PHE A 230 -24.31 -3.08 -8.26
C PHE A 230 -25.06 -3.19 -9.58
N GLN A 231 -25.12 -2.08 -10.34
CA GLN A 231 -25.81 -1.98 -11.61
C GLN A 231 -24.85 -1.72 -12.79
N GLY A 232 -23.59 -1.35 -12.53
CA GLY A 232 -22.63 -0.96 -13.55
C GLY A 232 -22.92 0.42 -14.18
N ALA A 233 -23.62 1.28 -13.48
CA ALA A 233 -24.12 2.58 -13.95
C ALA A 233 -23.60 3.74 -13.10
#